data_0e42c9e5ca18032f94c5d41aeb09d744
#
_entry.id   0e42c9e5ca18032f94c5d41aeb09d744
#
_cell.length_a   1.000
_cell.length_b   1.000
_cell.length_c   1.000
_cell.angle_alpha   90.00
_cell.angle_beta   90.00
_cell.angle_gamma   90.00
#
_symmetry.space_group_name_H-M   'P 1'
#
loop_
_entity.id
_entity.type
_entity.pdbx_description
1 polymer ?
#
loop_
_entity_poly.entity_id
_entity_poly.type
_entity_poly.pdbx_seq_one_letter_code
_entity_poly.pdbx_strand_id
1 'polypeptide(L)'
;MEVRTYVVWGKSMKILALSDQVVEQLYSPLVKERFGDVDLVVGCGDLPSYYLDYIGSMLNVPLALVPGNHDLPVLFPTSDREPEVSVGARGTANIDGMITEEQGLLLAGLGGSIRYRPDGIHQYTQAQMTGRVLGMAPRLYWNRLRHGRFVDILVTHAPPRGIHDAEDPAHVGFEVFNRFIAHFRPRYLLHGHSHVYRRCDITTTQVGQTTIINVYPYRVIEVAAIHGE
;
A
#
# COMPACT_ATOMS: atom_id res chain seq x y z
N MET A 1 -14.80 -6.41 -42.11
CA MET A 1 -13.90 -7.10 -41.17
C MET A 1 -14.31 -6.57 -39.78
N GLU A 2 -15.23 -7.29 -39.12
CA GLU A 2 -15.75 -6.89 -37.79
C GLU A 2 -14.67 -7.17 -36.74
N VAL A 3 -14.23 -6.13 -36.05
CA VAL A 3 -13.38 -6.25 -34.87
C VAL A 3 -14.28 -6.76 -33.73
N ARG A 4 -14.25 -8.05 -33.46
CA ARG A 4 -14.87 -8.61 -32.27
C ARG A 4 -14.08 -8.20 -31.05
N THR A 5 -14.59 -7.20 -30.33
CA THR A 5 -14.10 -6.83 -29.00
C THR A 5 -14.54 -7.94 -28.03
N TYR A 6 -13.64 -8.83 -27.69
CA TYR A 6 -13.89 -9.78 -26.60
C TYR A 6 -13.76 -9.04 -25.27
N VAL A 7 -14.89 -8.73 -24.65
CA VAL A 7 -14.93 -8.31 -23.25
C VAL A 7 -14.73 -9.56 -22.41
N VAL A 8 -13.49 -9.80 -21.99
CA VAL A 8 -13.20 -10.89 -21.06
C VAL A 8 -13.54 -10.38 -19.67
N TRP A 9 -14.62 -10.89 -19.09
CA TRP A 9 -15.03 -10.64 -17.71
C TRP A 9 -14.09 -11.41 -16.77
N GLY A 10 -12.95 -10.85 -16.41
CA GLY A 10 -12.18 -11.31 -15.26
C GLY A 10 -12.88 -10.83 -13.98
N LYS A 11 -12.92 -11.67 -12.95
CA LYS A 11 -13.47 -11.29 -11.63
C LYS A 11 -12.73 -10.04 -11.15
N SER A 12 -13.43 -8.93 -10.88
CA SER A 12 -12.85 -7.77 -10.21
C SER A 12 -12.41 -8.17 -8.80
N MET A 13 -11.27 -7.66 -8.36
CA MET A 13 -10.74 -7.90 -7.04
C MET A 13 -11.11 -6.73 -6.12
N LYS A 14 -11.64 -7.02 -4.94
CA LYS A 14 -11.95 -6.03 -3.92
C LYS A 14 -10.81 -5.96 -2.91
N ILE A 15 -10.26 -4.76 -2.72
CA ILE A 15 -9.18 -4.49 -1.77
C ILE A 15 -9.72 -3.60 -0.66
N LEU A 16 -9.56 -4.03 0.60
CA LEU A 16 -9.75 -3.17 1.76
C LEU A 16 -8.42 -2.53 2.11
N ALA A 17 -8.26 -1.25 1.82
CA ALA A 17 -7.07 -0.47 2.15
C ALA A 17 -7.29 0.36 3.42
N LEU A 18 -6.31 0.37 4.33
CA LEU A 18 -6.39 0.92 5.68
C LEU A 18 -5.18 1.80 5.97
N SER A 19 -5.32 2.85 6.78
CA SER A 19 -4.20 3.69 7.22
C SER A 19 -4.53 4.50 8.48
N ASP A 20 -3.53 4.72 9.32
CA ASP A 20 -3.42 5.74 10.37
C ASP A 20 -4.43 5.66 11.54
N GLN A 21 -5.58 5.06 11.35
CA GLN A 21 -6.63 5.08 12.38
C GLN A 21 -7.30 3.72 12.57
N VAL A 22 -7.45 3.32 13.84
CA VAL A 22 -8.31 2.20 14.23
C VAL A 22 -9.76 2.62 14.07
N VAL A 23 -10.52 1.93 13.23
CA VAL A 23 -11.95 2.16 13.00
C VAL A 23 -12.75 1.10 13.74
N GLU A 24 -13.55 1.50 14.73
CA GLU A 24 -14.32 0.56 15.57
C GLU A 24 -15.18 -0.42 14.78
N GLN A 25 -15.77 0.05 13.69
CA GLN A 25 -16.61 -0.81 12.83
C GLN A 25 -15.83 -1.93 12.15
N LEU A 26 -14.52 -1.71 11.89
CA LEU A 26 -13.61 -2.72 11.35
C LEU A 26 -12.99 -3.58 12.46
N TYR A 27 -12.91 -3.05 13.68
CA TYR A 27 -12.49 -3.78 14.89
C TYR A 27 -13.68 -4.36 15.65
N SER A 28 -14.57 -5.03 14.92
CA SER A 28 -15.78 -5.65 15.45
C SER A 28 -16.21 -6.84 14.57
N PRO A 29 -17.05 -7.76 15.07
CA PRO A 29 -17.59 -8.87 14.25
C PRO A 29 -18.27 -8.42 12.95
N LEU A 30 -18.76 -7.17 12.90
CA LEU A 30 -19.39 -6.59 11.71
C LEU A 30 -18.43 -6.47 10.51
N VAL A 31 -17.11 -6.53 10.72
CA VAL A 31 -16.13 -6.52 9.63
C VAL A 31 -16.39 -7.66 8.64
N LYS A 32 -16.73 -8.86 9.14
CA LYS A 32 -17.02 -10.01 8.30
C LYS A 32 -18.31 -9.86 7.50
N GLU A 33 -19.32 -9.24 8.08
CA GLU A 33 -20.60 -9.01 7.41
C GLU A 33 -20.48 -7.96 6.29
N ARG A 34 -19.69 -6.90 6.54
CA ARG A 34 -19.55 -5.75 5.63
C ARG A 34 -18.48 -5.91 4.57
N PHE A 35 -17.41 -6.62 4.90
CA PHE A 35 -16.20 -6.73 4.08
C PHE A 35 -15.77 -8.19 3.83
N GLY A 36 -16.66 -9.16 4.10
CA GLY A 36 -16.36 -10.59 3.90
C GLY A 36 -16.18 -10.99 2.44
N ASP A 37 -16.45 -10.09 1.51
CA ASP A 37 -16.28 -10.27 0.06
C ASP A 37 -15.01 -9.60 -0.49
N VAL A 38 -14.13 -9.04 0.38
CA VAL A 38 -12.82 -8.54 -0.05
C VAL A 38 -11.86 -9.69 -0.32
N ASP A 39 -10.99 -9.51 -1.29
CA ASP A 39 -10.02 -10.51 -1.71
C ASP A 39 -8.62 -10.26 -1.12
N LEU A 40 -8.33 -9.02 -0.71
CA LEU A 40 -7.02 -8.58 -0.18
C LEU A 40 -7.19 -7.43 0.81
N VAL A 41 -6.38 -7.40 1.87
CA VAL A 41 -6.23 -6.26 2.76
C VAL A 41 -4.87 -5.60 2.53
N VAL A 42 -4.84 -4.26 2.46
CA VAL A 42 -3.62 -3.48 2.30
C VAL A 42 -3.51 -2.45 3.42
N GLY A 43 -2.43 -2.53 4.21
CA GLY A 43 -2.09 -1.55 5.24
C GLY A 43 -1.10 -0.51 4.72
N CYS A 44 -1.48 0.76 4.75
CA CYS A 44 -0.64 1.88 4.33
C CYS A 44 0.08 2.58 5.49
N GLY A 45 0.34 1.86 6.58
CA GLY A 45 1.14 2.33 7.73
C GLY A 45 0.35 2.97 8.86
N ASP A 46 1.05 3.15 9.98
CA ASP A 46 0.56 3.74 11.24
C ASP A 46 -0.67 3.02 11.81
N LEU A 47 -0.62 1.67 11.78
CA LEU A 47 -1.68 0.80 12.28
C LEU A 47 -1.13 -0.19 13.32
N PRO A 48 -1.78 -0.29 14.50
CA PRO A 48 -1.37 -1.25 15.52
C PRO A 48 -1.45 -2.70 15.01
N SER A 49 -0.46 -3.52 15.33
CA SER A 49 -0.41 -4.93 14.91
C SER A 49 -1.64 -5.72 15.35
N TYR A 50 -2.17 -5.48 16.56
CA TYR A 50 -3.38 -6.17 17.03
C TYR A 50 -4.61 -5.91 16.16
N TYR A 51 -4.70 -4.70 15.57
CA TYR A 51 -5.80 -4.33 14.68
C TYR A 51 -5.70 -5.06 13.34
N LEU A 52 -4.49 -5.13 12.78
CA LEU A 52 -4.22 -5.88 11.54
C LEU A 52 -4.41 -7.38 11.74
N ASP A 53 -3.95 -7.95 12.89
CA ASP A 53 -4.18 -9.34 13.28
C ASP A 53 -5.67 -9.67 13.33
N TYR A 54 -6.45 -8.79 13.96
CA TYR A 54 -7.90 -8.97 14.05
C TYR A 54 -8.56 -9.01 12.67
N ILE A 55 -8.27 -7.99 11.83
CA ILE A 55 -8.87 -7.91 10.48
C ILE A 55 -8.45 -9.10 9.62
N GLY A 56 -7.16 -9.45 9.60
CA GLY A 56 -6.65 -10.59 8.86
C GLY A 56 -7.29 -11.90 9.29
N SER A 57 -7.44 -12.12 10.60
CA SER A 57 -8.09 -13.31 11.16
C SER A 57 -9.58 -13.38 10.84
N MET A 58 -10.28 -12.26 10.93
CA MET A 58 -11.73 -12.21 10.70
C MET A 58 -12.10 -12.39 9.24
N LEU A 59 -11.35 -11.77 8.33
CA LEU A 59 -11.62 -11.83 6.89
C LEU A 59 -11.00 -13.06 6.24
N ASN A 60 -9.92 -13.60 6.82
CA ASN A 60 -9.20 -14.77 6.31
C ASN A 60 -8.73 -14.61 4.86
N VAL A 61 -8.19 -13.43 4.53
CA VAL A 61 -7.63 -13.08 3.21
C VAL A 61 -6.17 -12.64 3.38
N PRO A 62 -5.34 -12.66 2.31
CA PRO A 62 -4.00 -12.12 2.35
C PRO A 62 -3.99 -10.66 2.86
N LEU A 63 -2.97 -10.31 3.63
CA LEU A 63 -2.76 -8.97 4.14
C LEU A 63 -1.30 -8.54 3.84
N ALA A 64 -1.15 -7.50 3.01
CA ALA A 64 0.11 -6.86 2.72
C ALA A 64 0.16 -5.47 3.39
N LEU A 65 1.31 -5.09 3.94
CA LEU A 65 1.46 -3.79 4.58
C LEU A 65 2.81 -3.13 4.30
N VAL A 66 2.84 -1.83 4.46
CA VAL A 66 4.06 -1.06 4.63
C VAL A 66 4.04 -0.34 5.98
N PRO A 67 5.18 -0.11 6.66
CA PRO A 67 5.20 0.66 7.89
C PRO A 67 4.95 2.15 7.65
N GLY A 68 4.32 2.80 8.61
CA GLY A 68 4.31 4.25 8.73
C GLY A 68 5.46 4.75 9.60
N ASN A 69 5.50 6.04 9.87
CA ASN A 69 6.56 6.66 10.67
C ASN A 69 6.32 6.57 12.20
N HIS A 70 5.16 6.05 12.62
CA HIS A 70 4.85 5.75 14.01
C HIS A 70 4.83 4.25 14.32
N ASP A 71 5.01 3.39 13.32
CA ASP A 71 5.04 1.95 13.52
C ASP A 71 6.35 1.51 14.15
N LEU A 72 6.25 0.86 15.32
CA LEU A 72 7.41 0.30 16.00
C LEU A 72 7.61 -1.17 15.60
N PRO A 73 8.87 -1.64 15.52
CA PRO A 73 9.14 -3.05 15.37
C PRO A 73 8.55 -3.86 16.53
N VAL A 74 7.86 -4.94 16.21
CA VAL A 74 7.30 -5.87 17.19
C VAL A 74 8.18 -7.12 17.26
N LEU A 75 8.53 -7.55 18.47
CA LEU A 75 9.25 -8.79 18.72
C LEU A 75 8.25 -9.95 18.82
N PHE A 76 8.32 -10.88 17.90
CA PHE A 76 7.56 -12.13 17.98
C PHE A 76 8.42 -13.22 18.60
N PRO A 77 8.04 -13.77 19.79
CA PRO A 77 8.75 -14.90 20.37
C PRO A 77 8.64 -16.11 19.42
N THR A 78 9.77 -16.69 19.06
CA THR A 78 9.83 -17.97 18.35
C THR A 78 10.32 -19.03 19.33
N SER A 79 9.79 -20.27 19.25
CA SER A 79 10.09 -21.33 20.21
C SER A 79 11.54 -21.82 20.19
N ASP A 80 12.26 -21.67 19.08
CA ASP A 80 13.56 -22.31 18.85
C ASP A 80 14.64 -21.44 18.19
N ARG A 81 14.41 -20.13 18.06
CA ARG A 81 15.34 -19.18 17.41
C ARG A 81 15.29 -17.80 18.08
N GLU A 82 16.19 -16.92 17.70
CA GLU A 82 16.12 -15.53 18.10
C GLU A 82 14.74 -14.93 17.73
N PRO A 83 14.21 -14.00 18.58
CA PRO A 83 12.91 -13.38 18.32
C PRO A 83 12.88 -12.75 16.93
N GLU A 84 11.84 -13.05 16.16
CA GLU A 84 11.62 -12.39 14.88
C GLU A 84 11.16 -10.96 15.12
N VAL A 85 11.91 -10.00 14.56
CA VAL A 85 11.57 -8.59 14.59
C VAL A 85 10.82 -8.27 13.28
N SER A 86 9.55 -7.92 13.39
CA SER A 86 8.74 -7.53 12.23
C SER A 86 7.94 -6.27 12.54
N VAL A 87 7.57 -5.54 11.51
CA VAL A 87 6.54 -4.50 11.58
C VAL A 87 5.25 -5.14 11.07
N GLY A 88 4.20 -5.07 11.87
CA GLY A 88 2.90 -5.65 11.54
C GLY A 88 2.56 -6.87 12.37
N ALA A 89 1.51 -7.57 11.95
CA ALA A 89 0.90 -8.69 12.63
C ALA A 89 1.49 -10.03 12.18
N ARG A 90 1.30 -11.10 12.95
CA ARG A 90 1.65 -12.46 12.54
C ARG A 90 0.85 -12.87 11.31
N GLY A 91 1.54 -13.39 10.29
CA GLY A 91 0.88 -13.84 9.05
C GLY A 91 0.58 -12.71 8.06
N THR A 92 1.01 -11.48 8.35
CA THR A 92 0.97 -10.38 7.40
C THR A 92 2.29 -10.30 6.61
N ALA A 93 2.21 -9.95 5.33
CA ALA A 93 3.38 -9.70 4.52
C ALA A 93 3.80 -8.22 4.65
N ASN A 94 4.90 -7.95 5.36
CA ASN A 94 5.54 -6.63 5.25
C ASN A 94 6.26 -6.56 3.90
N ILE A 95 5.75 -5.71 3.02
CA ILE A 95 6.26 -5.54 1.65
C ILE A 95 7.16 -4.31 1.49
N ASP A 96 7.60 -3.70 2.59
CA ASP A 96 8.43 -2.50 2.56
C ASP A 96 9.78 -2.72 1.85
N GLY A 97 10.04 -1.97 0.78
CA GLY A 97 11.20 -2.16 -0.10
C GLY A 97 11.13 -3.42 -0.98
N MET A 98 9.96 -4.07 -1.06
CA MET A 98 9.76 -5.33 -1.77
C MET A 98 8.72 -5.21 -2.87
N ILE A 99 8.71 -6.20 -3.76
CA ILE A 99 7.66 -6.42 -4.74
C ILE A 99 7.15 -7.85 -4.56
N THR A 100 5.86 -7.99 -4.35
CA THR A 100 5.17 -9.27 -4.21
C THR A 100 4.06 -9.43 -5.24
N GLU A 101 3.60 -10.65 -5.39
CA GLU A 101 2.41 -10.97 -6.20
C GLU A 101 1.36 -11.57 -5.27
N GLU A 102 0.22 -10.90 -5.17
CA GLU A 102 -0.92 -11.33 -4.37
C GLU A 102 -2.16 -11.44 -5.25
N GLN A 103 -2.74 -12.62 -5.33
CA GLN A 103 -3.94 -12.87 -6.14
C GLN A 103 -3.79 -12.43 -7.63
N GLY A 104 -2.58 -12.50 -8.19
CA GLY A 104 -2.28 -12.05 -9.56
C GLY A 104 -2.02 -10.55 -9.71
N LEU A 105 -2.08 -9.76 -8.62
CA LEU A 105 -1.66 -8.36 -8.61
C LEU A 105 -0.21 -8.23 -8.17
N LEU A 106 0.56 -7.44 -8.91
CA LEU A 106 1.92 -7.06 -8.55
C LEU A 106 1.88 -5.83 -7.64
N LEU A 107 2.27 -6.01 -6.38
CA LEU A 107 2.32 -4.96 -5.36
C LEU A 107 3.77 -4.54 -5.12
N ALA A 108 4.04 -3.25 -5.07
CA ALA A 108 5.32 -2.69 -4.62
C ALA A 108 5.09 -1.87 -3.36
N GLY A 109 5.93 -2.04 -2.33
CA GLY A 109 5.79 -1.35 -1.05
C GLY A 109 6.92 -0.38 -0.76
N LEU A 110 6.59 0.83 -0.28
CA LEU A 110 7.55 1.84 0.19
C LEU A 110 6.96 2.59 1.38
N GLY A 111 7.26 2.10 2.58
CA GLY A 111 6.78 2.69 3.83
C GLY A 111 7.56 3.92 4.29
N GLY A 112 7.08 4.50 5.38
CA GLY A 112 7.67 5.63 6.07
C GLY A 112 7.35 6.99 5.45
N SER A 113 7.82 8.05 6.13
CA SER A 113 7.61 9.46 5.75
C SER A 113 8.90 10.21 5.50
N ILE A 114 8.77 11.47 5.09
CA ILE A 114 9.90 12.40 5.03
C ILE A 114 10.53 12.55 6.43
N ARG A 115 11.84 12.69 6.47
CA ARG A 115 12.56 12.87 7.75
C ARG A 115 12.35 14.27 8.27
N TYR A 116 11.64 14.38 9.38
CA TYR A 116 11.43 15.61 10.14
C TYR A 116 12.03 15.55 11.56
N ARG A 117 12.51 14.35 11.98
CA ARG A 117 13.28 14.15 13.23
C ARG A 117 14.57 13.42 12.94
N PRO A 118 15.70 13.78 13.57
CA PRO A 118 17.01 13.13 13.33
C PRO A 118 16.95 11.61 13.55
N ASP A 119 16.28 11.16 14.64
CA ASP A 119 16.22 9.76 15.08
C ASP A 119 14.85 9.12 14.77
N GLY A 120 14.11 9.66 13.81
CA GLY A 120 12.79 9.16 13.44
C GLY A 120 12.87 7.77 12.79
N ILE A 121 12.16 6.81 13.35
CA ILE A 121 12.01 5.47 12.76
C ILE A 121 11.19 5.59 11.48
N HIS A 122 11.56 4.83 10.45
CA HIS A 122 10.90 4.87 9.14
C HIS A 122 10.77 6.27 8.55
N GLN A 123 11.76 7.14 8.83
CA GLN A 123 11.84 8.48 8.25
C GLN A 123 13.05 8.59 7.33
N TYR A 124 12.80 8.99 6.10
CA TYR A 124 13.78 8.98 5.02
C TYR A 124 13.96 10.37 4.41
N THR A 125 15.18 10.70 4.00
CA THR A 125 15.41 11.86 3.13
C THR A 125 14.94 11.55 1.71
N GLN A 126 14.75 12.58 0.88
CA GLN A 126 14.43 12.40 -0.55
C GLN A 126 15.46 11.49 -1.25
N ALA A 127 16.75 11.66 -0.93
CA ALA A 127 17.84 10.84 -1.50
C ALA A 127 17.75 9.37 -1.07
N GLN A 128 17.47 9.11 0.21
CA GLN A 128 17.31 7.75 0.73
C GLN A 128 16.11 7.04 0.10
N MET A 129 14.96 7.72 0.00
CA MET A 129 13.79 7.14 -0.66
C MET A 129 14.06 6.91 -2.15
N THR A 130 14.79 7.81 -2.82
CA THR A 130 15.24 7.60 -4.20
C THR A 130 16.11 6.34 -4.32
N GLY A 131 17.05 6.14 -3.40
CA GLY A 131 17.88 4.92 -3.38
C GLY A 131 17.04 3.65 -3.21
N ARG A 132 16.00 3.67 -2.38
CA ARG A 132 15.08 2.54 -2.19
C ARG A 132 14.32 2.22 -3.48
N VAL A 133 13.78 3.23 -4.16
CA VAL A 133 13.12 3.05 -5.47
C VAL A 133 14.07 2.45 -6.50
N LEU A 134 15.32 2.96 -6.57
CA LEU A 134 16.32 2.42 -7.49
C LEU A 134 16.68 0.97 -7.18
N GLY A 135 16.72 0.59 -5.89
CA GLY A 135 16.93 -0.79 -5.46
C GLY A 135 15.84 -1.76 -5.97
N MET A 136 14.62 -1.28 -6.16
CA MET A 136 13.51 -2.08 -6.69
C MET A 136 13.53 -2.22 -8.23
N ALA A 137 14.25 -1.34 -8.93
CA ALA A 137 14.22 -1.28 -10.40
C ALA A 137 14.53 -2.62 -11.09
N PRO A 138 15.54 -3.42 -10.70
CA PRO A 138 15.81 -4.71 -11.35
C PRO A 138 14.59 -5.64 -11.33
N ARG A 139 13.87 -5.70 -10.19
CA ARG A 139 12.68 -6.54 -10.06
C ARG A 139 11.50 -6.00 -10.87
N LEU A 140 11.33 -4.67 -10.93
CA LEU A 140 10.32 -4.02 -11.76
C LEU A 140 10.53 -4.34 -13.25
N TYR A 141 11.76 -4.24 -13.74
CA TYR A 141 12.09 -4.60 -15.13
C TYR A 141 11.91 -6.10 -15.39
N TRP A 142 12.25 -6.96 -14.42
CA TRP A 142 11.97 -8.40 -14.52
C TRP A 142 10.47 -8.68 -14.66
N ASN A 143 9.65 -8.00 -13.84
CA ASN A 143 8.19 -8.12 -13.96
C ASN A 143 7.70 -7.67 -15.34
N ARG A 144 8.26 -6.58 -15.88
CA ARG A 144 7.93 -6.11 -17.22
C ARG A 144 8.18 -7.19 -18.29
N LEU A 145 9.29 -7.90 -18.16
CA LEU A 145 9.61 -9.01 -19.09
C LEU A 145 8.69 -10.22 -18.91
N ARG A 146 8.35 -10.54 -17.66
CA ARG A 146 7.58 -11.73 -17.33
C ARG A 146 6.07 -11.55 -17.48
N HIS A 147 5.54 -10.39 -17.08
CA HIS A 147 4.11 -10.13 -16.94
C HIS A 147 3.61 -9.02 -17.89
N GLY A 148 4.46 -8.47 -18.76
CA GLY A 148 4.12 -7.37 -19.66
C GLY A 148 3.92 -6.00 -18.95
N ARG A 149 4.07 -5.92 -17.61
CA ARG A 149 3.88 -4.73 -16.79
C ARG A 149 4.87 -4.69 -15.62
N PHE A 150 5.16 -3.51 -15.11
CA PHE A 150 6.12 -3.33 -14.02
C PHE A 150 5.50 -3.69 -12.65
N VAL A 151 4.33 -3.12 -12.37
CA VAL A 151 3.62 -3.20 -11.10
C VAL A 151 2.18 -2.75 -11.32
N ASP A 152 1.25 -3.27 -10.51
CA ASP A 152 -0.17 -2.88 -10.56
C ASP A 152 -0.48 -1.82 -9.51
N ILE A 153 0.02 -2.00 -8.29
CA ILE A 153 -0.25 -1.11 -7.16
C ILE A 153 1.06 -0.75 -6.46
N LEU A 154 1.31 0.55 -6.30
CA LEU A 154 2.32 1.06 -5.39
C LEU A 154 1.64 1.39 -4.06
N VAL A 155 2.05 0.70 -2.99
CA VAL A 155 1.60 0.92 -1.62
C VAL A 155 2.64 1.77 -0.91
N THR A 156 2.25 2.94 -0.42
CA THR A 156 3.15 3.83 0.34
C THR A 156 2.48 4.27 1.64
N HIS A 157 3.27 4.77 2.60
CA HIS A 157 2.69 5.49 3.72
C HIS A 157 2.54 6.97 3.37
N ALA A 158 3.64 7.65 3.03
CA ALA A 158 3.59 9.05 2.62
C ALA A 158 3.09 9.24 1.18
N PRO A 159 2.48 10.39 0.85
CA PRO A 159 2.02 10.73 -0.49
C PRO A 159 3.16 11.12 -1.44
N PRO A 160 2.88 11.23 -2.76
CA PRO A 160 3.75 11.93 -3.70
C PRO A 160 3.82 13.44 -3.41
N ARG A 161 4.94 14.07 -3.70
CA ARG A 161 5.10 15.53 -3.55
C ARG A 161 4.11 16.29 -4.42
N GLY A 162 3.39 17.25 -3.83
CA GLY A 162 2.40 18.09 -4.52
C GLY A 162 1.03 17.41 -4.74
N ILE A 163 0.84 16.19 -4.25
CA ILE A 163 -0.43 15.45 -4.38
C ILE A 163 -0.82 14.88 -3.04
N HIS A 164 -1.89 15.38 -2.43
CA HIS A 164 -2.40 15.01 -1.10
C HIS A 164 -1.39 15.24 0.04
N ASP A 165 -0.26 15.90 -0.21
CA ASP A 165 0.74 16.26 0.78
C ASP A 165 0.45 17.64 1.40
N ALA A 166 1.22 18.04 2.40
CA ALA A 166 1.16 19.35 3.00
C ALA A 166 2.56 20.01 3.03
N GLU A 167 2.60 21.31 3.29
CA GLU A 167 3.86 22.06 3.31
C GLU A 167 4.59 22.00 4.65
N ASP A 168 3.93 21.48 5.71
CA ASP A 168 4.59 21.30 6.99
C ASP A 168 5.64 20.18 6.93
N PRO A 169 6.73 20.27 7.75
CA PRO A 169 7.87 19.37 7.64
C PRO A 169 7.54 17.88 7.75
N ALA A 170 6.48 17.50 8.46
CA ALA A 170 6.13 16.09 8.67
C ALA A 170 5.37 15.49 7.49
N HIS A 171 4.57 16.30 6.78
CA HIS A 171 3.65 15.82 5.74
C HIS A 171 4.09 16.13 4.31
N VAL A 172 5.32 16.60 4.13
CA VAL A 172 5.91 16.76 2.79
C VAL A 172 6.03 15.40 2.10
N GLY A 173 5.50 15.29 0.87
CA GLY A 173 5.55 14.07 0.08
C GLY A 173 6.91 13.82 -0.58
N PHE A 174 7.07 12.62 -1.17
CA PHE A 174 8.29 12.23 -1.87
C PHE A 174 8.23 12.56 -3.37
N GLU A 175 9.21 13.32 -3.88
CA GLU A 175 9.34 13.63 -5.29
C GLU A 175 9.58 12.38 -6.16
N VAL A 176 10.30 11.40 -5.62
CA VAL A 176 10.60 10.16 -6.34
C VAL A 176 9.36 9.35 -6.65
N PHE A 177 8.26 9.51 -5.90
CA PHE A 177 7.01 8.83 -6.19
C PHE A 177 6.36 9.38 -7.47
N ASN A 178 6.48 10.68 -7.75
CA ASN A 178 6.05 11.26 -9.03
C ASN A 178 6.84 10.66 -10.20
N ARG A 179 8.17 10.47 -10.02
CA ARG A 179 9.02 9.82 -11.03
C ARG A 179 8.67 8.34 -11.19
N PHE A 180 8.36 7.65 -10.08
CA PHE A 180 7.91 6.26 -10.12
C PHE A 180 6.62 6.12 -10.93
N ILE A 181 5.61 6.95 -10.67
CA ILE A 181 4.35 6.99 -11.39
C ILE A 181 4.58 7.23 -12.88
N ALA A 182 5.38 8.23 -13.24
CA ALA A 182 5.65 8.58 -14.63
C ALA A 182 6.34 7.46 -15.40
N HIS A 183 7.26 6.72 -14.76
CA HIS A 183 8.09 5.72 -15.41
C HIS A 183 7.46 4.32 -15.37
N PHE A 184 7.05 3.84 -14.19
CA PHE A 184 6.56 2.48 -13.98
C PHE A 184 5.05 2.34 -14.14
N ARG A 185 4.32 3.43 -14.12
CA ARG A 185 2.88 3.54 -14.44
C ARG A 185 2.02 2.51 -13.70
N PRO A 186 2.08 2.44 -12.35
CA PRO A 186 1.15 1.61 -11.62
C PRO A 186 -0.29 2.05 -11.92
N ARG A 187 -1.25 1.15 -11.83
CA ARG A 187 -2.68 1.49 -11.94
C ARG A 187 -3.15 2.32 -10.76
N TYR A 188 -2.64 1.97 -9.57
CA TYR A 188 -2.97 2.66 -8.32
C TYR A 188 -1.72 2.99 -7.53
N LEU A 189 -1.75 4.13 -6.84
CA LEU A 189 -0.89 4.42 -5.70
C LEU A 189 -1.81 4.61 -4.50
N LEU A 190 -1.64 3.78 -3.46
CA LEU A 190 -2.40 3.83 -2.22
C LEU A 190 -1.50 4.37 -1.12
N HIS A 191 -1.97 5.40 -0.39
CA HIS A 191 -1.20 5.99 0.69
C HIS A 191 -2.08 6.45 1.84
N GLY A 192 -1.47 6.70 3.01
CA GLY A 192 -2.07 7.31 4.18
C GLY A 192 -1.39 8.62 4.57
N HIS A 193 -0.97 8.72 5.85
CA HIS A 193 -0.19 9.79 6.44
C HIS A 193 -0.86 11.15 6.50
N SER A 194 -1.45 11.62 5.40
CA SER A 194 -2.18 12.88 5.34
C SER A 194 -3.61 12.65 5.80
N HIS A 195 -3.89 13.03 7.05
CA HIS A 195 -5.23 12.85 7.62
C HIS A 195 -6.25 13.75 6.94
N VAL A 196 -7.39 13.18 6.60
CA VAL A 196 -8.50 13.87 5.93
C VAL A 196 -9.52 14.28 6.97
N TYR A 197 -9.58 15.56 7.27
CA TYR A 197 -10.50 16.10 8.29
C TYR A 197 -11.75 16.73 7.69
N ARG A 198 -11.72 17.13 6.43
CA ARG A 198 -12.82 17.83 5.74
C ARG A 198 -13.39 16.97 4.63
N ARG A 199 -14.70 16.98 4.47
CA ARG A 199 -15.38 16.26 3.37
C ARG A 199 -14.99 16.77 1.97
N CYS A 200 -14.47 18.00 1.87
CA CYS A 200 -14.02 18.60 0.62
C CYS A 200 -12.57 18.32 0.29
N ASP A 201 -11.81 17.66 1.17
CA ASP A 201 -10.41 17.34 0.89
C ASP A 201 -10.34 16.33 -0.27
N ILE A 202 -9.43 16.61 -1.20
CA ILE A 202 -9.21 15.73 -2.35
C ILE A 202 -8.47 14.49 -1.87
N THR A 203 -9.10 13.34 -2.01
CA THR A 203 -8.55 12.05 -1.60
C THR A 203 -8.25 11.12 -2.77
N THR A 204 -8.59 11.54 -3.99
CA THR A 204 -8.34 10.77 -5.20
C THR A 204 -7.92 11.71 -6.31
N THR A 205 -6.77 11.43 -6.91
CA THR A 205 -6.20 12.23 -8.01
C THR A 205 -5.72 11.31 -9.13
N GLN A 206 -6.05 11.65 -10.37
CA GLN A 206 -5.59 10.93 -11.55
C GLN A 206 -4.33 11.58 -12.13
N VAL A 207 -3.25 10.81 -12.26
CA VAL A 207 -2.01 11.24 -12.92
C VAL A 207 -1.64 10.26 -14.02
N GLY A 208 -1.85 10.66 -15.26
CA GLY A 208 -1.69 9.75 -16.39
C GLY A 208 -2.59 8.52 -16.27
N GLN A 209 -2.01 7.32 -16.18
CA GLN A 209 -2.74 6.07 -16.01
C GLN A 209 -2.92 5.68 -14.53
N THR A 210 -2.31 6.39 -13.60
CA THR A 210 -2.29 6.05 -12.17
C THR A 210 -3.36 6.82 -11.42
N THR A 211 -4.19 6.11 -10.68
CA THR A 211 -5.11 6.68 -9.71
C THR A 211 -4.42 6.70 -8.34
N ILE A 212 -4.19 7.89 -7.78
CA ILE A 212 -3.60 8.09 -6.45
C ILE A 212 -4.74 8.23 -5.46
N ILE A 213 -4.73 7.41 -4.41
CA ILE A 213 -5.80 7.36 -3.40
C ILE A 213 -5.21 7.52 -2.01
N ASN A 214 -5.63 8.55 -1.29
CA ASN A 214 -5.48 8.62 0.15
C ASN A 214 -6.54 7.72 0.78
N VAL A 215 -6.10 6.65 1.45
CA VAL A 215 -6.98 5.62 2.00
C VAL A 215 -7.47 5.92 3.42
N TYR A 216 -7.04 7.02 4.03
CA TYR A 216 -7.41 7.40 5.40
C TYR A 216 -8.93 7.51 5.62
N PRO A 217 -9.52 6.92 6.66
CA PRO A 217 -8.95 5.86 7.50
C PRO A 217 -9.07 4.48 6.85
N TYR A 218 -9.96 4.30 5.89
CA TYR A 218 -10.06 3.12 5.03
C TYR A 218 -10.80 3.39 3.72
N ARG A 219 -10.52 2.57 2.71
CA ARG A 219 -11.20 2.57 1.41
C ARG A 219 -11.41 1.14 0.92
N VAL A 220 -12.54 0.89 0.27
CA VAL A 220 -12.73 -0.29 -0.56
C VAL A 220 -12.49 0.10 -2.02
N ILE A 221 -11.60 -0.63 -2.68
CA ILE A 221 -11.16 -0.35 -4.04
C ILE A 221 -11.43 -1.59 -4.89
N GLU A 222 -12.14 -1.40 -6.00
CA GLU A 222 -12.36 -2.46 -6.97
C GLU A 222 -11.31 -2.36 -8.08
N VAL A 223 -10.51 -3.42 -8.21
CA VAL A 223 -9.45 -3.53 -9.22
C VAL A 223 -9.87 -4.57 -10.25
N ALA A 224 -10.01 -4.17 -11.50
CA ALA A 224 -10.30 -5.13 -12.57
C ALA A 224 -9.16 -6.15 -12.69
N ALA A 225 -9.48 -7.44 -12.77
CA ALA A 225 -8.49 -8.48 -12.98
C ALA A 225 -7.71 -8.25 -14.28
N ILE A 226 -6.40 -8.54 -14.21
CA ILE A 226 -5.54 -8.50 -15.39
C ILE A 226 -5.32 -9.95 -15.81
N HIS A 227 -5.82 -10.32 -16.98
CA HIS A 227 -5.39 -11.55 -17.61
C HIS A 227 -4.07 -11.26 -18.34
N GLY A 228 -3.00 -11.96 -17.95
CA GLY A 228 -1.82 -12.07 -18.78
C GLY A 228 -2.23 -12.79 -20.09
N GLU A 229 -1.90 -12.20 -21.22
CA GLU A 229 -1.92 -12.89 -22.49
C GLU A 229 -0.82 -13.97 -22.55
#